data_4e073dc8046a8d3adc0db84443804ece
#
_entry.id   4e073dc8046a8d3adc0db84443804ece
#
_cell.length_a   1.000
_cell.length_b   1.000
_cell.length_c   1.000
_cell.angle_alpha   90.00
_cell.angle_beta   90.00
_cell.angle_gamma   90.00
#
_symmetry.space_group_name_H-M   'P 1'
#
loop_
_entity.id
_entity.type
_entity.pdbx_description
1 polymer ?
#
loop_
_entity_poly.entity_id
_entity_poly.type
_entity_poly.pdbx_seq_one_letter_code
_entity_poly.pdbx_strand_id
1 'polypeptide(L)'
;MSGTLTLVATPIGNLSDMSQRAIDTLGSVSVVCCEDTRRTGLLLQHLGHSGKKYIVINEHTEHDACEHVVGLLLDDIDVALVSDAGTPGISDPGERLVKAALNAGINVSAIPGPSALTMALVMSGLPTARF
;
A
#
# COMPACT_ATOMS: atom_id res chain seq x y z
N MET A 1 -17.18 -1.06 14.93
CA MET A 1 -15.77 -0.67 14.70
C MET A 1 -15.40 -0.93 13.26
N SER A 2 -14.44 -0.18 12.76
CA SER A 2 -13.96 -0.35 11.39
C SER A 2 -12.58 -0.99 11.38
N GLY A 3 -12.23 -1.65 10.27
CA GLY A 3 -10.87 -2.09 10.02
C GLY A 3 -9.95 -0.91 9.73
N THR A 4 -8.66 -1.15 9.65
CA THR A 4 -7.64 -0.14 9.36
C THR A 4 -7.13 -0.34 7.93
N LEU A 5 -7.02 0.76 7.18
CA LEU A 5 -6.30 0.79 5.92
C LEU A 5 -4.84 1.14 6.21
N THR A 6 -3.93 0.22 5.92
CA THR A 6 -2.51 0.43 6.13
C THR A 6 -1.77 0.52 4.80
N LEU A 7 -1.10 1.64 4.58
CA LEU A 7 -0.25 1.82 3.42
C LEU A 7 1.12 1.21 3.73
N VAL A 8 1.57 0.29 2.88
CA VAL A 8 2.80 -0.45 3.12
C VAL A 8 3.79 -0.18 1.99
N ALA A 9 4.95 0.39 2.35
CA ALA A 9 6.03 0.59 1.41
C ALA A 9 6.70 -0.73 1.07
N THR A 10 6.90 -0.99 -0.22
CA THR A 10 7.50 -2.22 -0.72
C THR A 10 8.88 -1.97 -1.32
N PRO A 11 9.70 -3.02 -1.54
CA PRO A 11 11.05 -2.84 -2.07
C PRO A 11 11.08 -2.18 -3.45
N ILE A 12 12.05 -1.29 -3.66
CA ILE A 12 12.28 -0.62 -4.94
C ILE A 12 13.53 -1.15 -5.66
N GLY A 13 13.92 -2.38 -5.39
CA GLY A 13 15.06 -3.04 -6.01
C GLY A 13 15.75 -4.05 -5.11
N ASN A 14 15.47 -4.06 -3.82
CA ASN A 14 16.09 -4.97 -2.87
C ASN A 14 15.10 -5.36 -1.77
N LEU A 15 14.81 -6.66 -1.66
CA LEU A 15 13.88 -7.17 -0.64
C LEU A 15 14.31 -6.82 0.79
N SER A 16 15.61 -6.70 1.05
CA SER A 16 16.09 -6.36 2.38
C SER A 16 15.80 -4.93 2.82
N ASP A 17 15.31 -4.07 1.91
CA ASP A 17 14.87 -2.72 2.25
C ASP A 17 13.48 -2.69 2.89
N MET A 18 12.81 -3.83 2.98
CA MET A 18 11.49 -3.94 3.58
C MET A 18 11.60 -4.14 5.09
N SER A 19 10.88 -3.33 5.86
CA SER A 19 10.92 -3.44 7.32
C SER A 19 10.20 -4.70 7.80
N GLN A 20 10.59 -5.19 8.99
CA GLN A 20 9.91 -6.33 9.62
C GLN A 20 8.44 -6.01 9.91
N ARG A 21 8.15 -4.77 10.30
CA ARG A 21 6.78 -4.32 10.57
C ARG A 21 5.92 -4.38 9.30
N ALA A 22 6.48 -4.02 8.12
CA ALA A 22 5.80 -4.15 6.85
C ALA A 22 5.51 -5.60 6.51
N ILE A 23 6.49 -6.48 6.69
CA ILE A 23 6.35 -7.92 6.46
C ILE A 23 5.25 -8.51 7.34
N ASP A 24 5.28 -8.18 8.64
CA ASP A 24 4.30 -8.69 9.60
C ASP A 24 2.89 -8.18 9.28
N THR A 25 2.75 -6.92 8.88
CA THR A 25 1.47 -6.34 8.51
C THR A 25 0.87 -7.06 7.30
N LEU A 26 1.68 -7.29 6.27
CA LEU A 26 1.23 -8.03 5.09
C LEU A 26 0.85 -9.48 5.43
N GLY A 27 1.48 -10.06 6.44
CA GLY A 27 1.13 -11.38 6.92
C GLY A 27 -0.21 -11.42 7.67
N SER A 28 -0.55 -10.35 8.37
CA SER A 28 -1.74 -10.31 9.23
C SER A 28 -3.04 -9.94 8.51
N VAL A 29 -2.97 -9.16 7.44
CA VAL A 29 -4.18 -8.75 6.69
C VAL A 29 -4.67 -9.89 5.79
N SER A 30 -5.97 -9.94 5.54
CA SER A 30 -6.55 -10.91 4.61
C SER A 30 -6.74 -10.32 3.21
N VAL A 31 -6.76 -9.01 3.07
CA VAL A 31 -7.02 -8.30 1.81
C VAL A 31 -5.87 -7.35 1.50
N VAL A 32 -5.36 -7.43 0.28
CA VAL A 32 -4.27 -6.57 -0.21
C VAL A 32 -4.72 -5.88 -1.49
N CYS A 33 -4.66 -4.55 -1.48
CA CYS A 33 -4.90 -3.73 -2.67
C CYS A 33 -3.58 -3.46 -3.37
N CYS A 34 -3.53 -3.63 -4.67
CA CYS A 34 -2.30 -3.49 -5.46
C CYS A 34 -2.63 -3.11 -6.90
N GLU A 35 -1.62 -2.68 -7.64
CA GLU A 35 -1.75 -2.39 -9.07
C GLU A 35 -1.65 -3.66 -9.92
N ASP A 36 -0.69 -4.51 -9.62
CA ASP A 36 -0.43 -5.76 -10.34
C ASP A 36 -0.39 -6.93 -9.37
N THR A 37 -1.39 -7.80 -9.48
CA THR A 37 -1.51 -8.97 -8.59
C THR A 37 -0.35 -9.94 -8.75
N ARG A 38 0.27 -10.03 -9.93
CA ARG A 38 1.40 -10.94 -10.15
C ARG A 38 2.63 -10.50 -9.38
N ARG A 39 2.98 -9.23 -9.43
CA ARG A 39 4.13 -8.67 -8.69
C ARG A 39 3.92 -8.76 -7.19
N THR A 40 2.75 -8.37 -6.73
CA THR A 40 2.42 -8.44 -5.31
C THR A 40 2.36 -9.87 -4.82
N GLY A 41 1.77 -10.78 -5.60
CA GLY A 41 1.72 -12.19 -5.27
C GLY A 41 3.10 -12.83 -5.14
N LEU A 42 4.03 -12.50 -6.04
CA LEU A 42 5.41 -12.96 -5.96
C LEU A 42 6.12 -12.41 -4.72
N LEU A 43 5.93 -11.13 -4.42
CA LEU A 43 6.50 -10.53 -3.22
C LEU A 43 6.03 -11.26 -1.96
N LEU A 44 4.72 -11.46 -1.83
CA LEU A 44 4.16 -12.13 -0.67
C LEU A 44 4.63 -13.59 -0.57
N GLN A 45 4.76 -14.27 -1.71
CA GLN A 45 5.30 -15.63 -1.74
C GLN A 45 6.74 -15.66 -1.21
N HIS A 46 7.58 -14.71 -1.60
CA HIS A 46 8.95 -14.60 -1.10
C HIS A 46 8.99 -14.31 0.41
N LEU A 47 7.99 -13.62 0.93
CA LEU A 47 7.87 -13.33 2.36
C LEU A 47 7.24 -14.48 3.17
N GLY A 48 6.82 -15.54 2.51
CA GLY A 48 6.19 -16.69 3.16
C GLY A 48 4.71 -16.48 3.46
N HIS A 49 4.06 -15.52 2.82
CA HIS A 49 2.64 -15.24 2.99
C HIS A 49 1.84 -15.70 1.77
N SER A 50 0.67 -16.29 2.01
CA SER A 50 -0.20 -16.79 0.94
C SER A 50 -1.67 -16.68 1.36
N GLY A 51 -2.57 -17.03 0.43
CA GLY A 51 -4.00 -17.07 0.74
C GLY A 51 -4.67 -15.71 0.86
N LYS A 52 -4.06 -14.65 0.33
CA LYS A 52 -4.63 -13.31 0.37
C LYS A 52 -5.67 -13.10 -0.71
N LYS A 53 -6.66 -12.27 -0.41
CA LYS A 53 -7.55 -11.73 -1.42
C LYS A 53 -6.92 -10.45 -1.98
N TYR A 54 -6.77 -10.38 -3.29
CA TYR A 54 -6.20 -9.21 -3.95
C TYR A 54 -7.29 -8.38 -4.61
N ILE A 55 -7.20 -7.06 -4.45
CA ILE A 55 -8.07 -6.10 -5.13
C ILE A 55 -7.19 -5.20 -5.98
N VAL A 56 -7.41 -5.22 -7.29
CA VAL A 56 -6.63 -4.40 -8.23
C VAL A 56 -7.14 -2.97 -8.18
N ILE A 57 -6.22 -2.03 -7.99
CA ILE A 57 -6.48 -0.60 -8.07
C ILE A 57 -5.60 0.00 -9.15
N ASN A 58 -6.21 0.45 -10.23
CA ASN A 58 -5.54 1.16 -11.33
C ASN A 58 -6.47 2.27 -11.81
N GLU A 59 -6.05 3.03 -12.82
CA GLU A 59 -6.82 4.16 -13.34
C GLU A 59 -8.22 3.77 -13.81
N HIS A 60 -8.40 2.53 -14.29
CA HIS A 60 -9.67 2.04 -14.84
C HIS A 60 -10.61 1.47 -13.77
N THR A 61 -10.06 0.91 -12.70
CA THR A 61 -10.84 0.20 -11.66
C THR A 61 -10.96 0.99 -10.35
N GLU A 62 -10.27 2.12 -10.22
CA GLU A 62 -10.10 2.80 -8.93
C GLU A 62 -11.43 3.17 -8.29
N HIS A 63 -12.40 3.68 -9.06
CA HIS A 63 -13.69 4.10 -8.50
C HIS A 63 -14.45 2.93 -7.86
N ASP A 64 -14.64 1.84 -8.60
CA ASP A 64 -15.38 0.67 -8.10
C ASP A 64 -14.60 -0.05 -6.99
N ALA A 65 -13.27 -0.11 -7.13
CA ALA A 65 -12.42 -0.72 -6.13
C ALA A 65 -12.47 0.05 -4.80
N CYS A 66 -12.49 1.40 -4.85
CA CYS A 66 -12.59 2.22 -3.65
C CYS A 66 -13.86 1.93 -2.87
N GLU A 67 -15.02 1.84 -3.54
CA GLU A 67 -16.29 1.51 -2.88
C GLU A 67 -16.23 0.13 -2.23
N HIS A 68 -15.69 -0.87 -2.93
CA HIS A 68 -15.56 -2.22 -2.41
C HIS A 68 -14.67 -2.26 -1.16
N VAL A 69 -13.50 -1.61 -1.23
CA VAL A 69 -12.54 -1.61 -0.12
C VAL A 69 -13.10 -0.87 1.09
N VAL A 70 -13.75 0.28 0.89
CA VAL A 70 -14.38 1.02 1.99
C VAL A 70 -15.45 0.15 2.66
N GLY A 71 -16.23 -0.59 1.88
CA GLY A 71 -17.21 -1.54 2.43
C GLY A 71 -16.57 -2.62 3.30
N LEU A 72 -15.45 -3.20 2.87
CA LEU A 72 -14.71 -4.19 3.66
C LEU A 72 -14.18 -3.58 4.96
N LEU A 73 -13.62 -2.38 4.88
CA LEU A 73 -13.10 -1.68 6.06
C LEU A 73 -14.22 -1.37 7.07
N LEU A 74 -15.38 -0.96 6.59
CA LEU A 74 -16.54 -0.71 7.45
C LEU A 74 -17.04 -2.00 8.11
N ASP A 75 -16.80 -3.15 7.51
CA ASP A 75 -17.12 -4.48 8.06
C ASP A 75 -16.02 -5.02 8.98
N ASP A 76 -15.15 -4.16 9.49
CA ASP A 76 -14.06 -4.49 10.43
C ASP A 76 -12.99 -5.42 9.80
N ILE A 77 -12.77 -5.31 8.50
CA ILE A 77 -11.72 -6.04 7.81
C ILE A 77 -10.53 -5.11 7.57
N ASP A 78 -9.35 -5.51 8.03
CA ASP A 78 -8.11 -4.77 7.78
C ASP A 78 -7.63 -4.99 6.36
N VAL A 79 -7.19 -3.92 5.71
CA VAL A 79 -6.74 -3.93 4.33
C VAL A 79 -5.37 -3.26 4.23
N ALA A 80 -4.45 -3.86 3.49
CA ALA A 80 -3.18 -3.24 3.14
C ALA A 80 -3.24 -2.70 1.71
N LEU A 81 -2.62 -1.55 1.50
CA LEU A 81 -2.43 -0.97 0.17
C LEU A 81 -0.94 -0.95 -0.14
N VAL A 82 -0.56 -1.57 -1.24
CA VAL A 82 0.82 -1.60 -1.73
C VAL A 82 0.87 -1.08 -3.17
N SER A 83 2.03 -0.56 -3.57
CA SER A 83 2.33 -0.26 -4.97
C SER A 83 3.21 -1.37 -5.54
N ASP A 84 3.54 -1.30 -6.82
CA ASP A 84 4.48 -2.26 -7.43
C ASP A 84 5.88 -2.12 -6.84
N ALA A 85 6.24 -0.90 -6.47
CA ALA A 85 7.50 -0.63 -5.76
C ALA A 85 7.40 0.69 -4.99
N GLY A 86 7.99 0.73 -3.80
CA GLY A 86 8.07 1.93 -2.98
C GLY A 86 6.84 2.22 -2.13
N THR A 87 6.65 3.48 -1.80
CA THR A 87 5.54 3.96 -0.96
C THR A 87 4.30 4.21 -1.81
N PRO A 88 3.17 3.57 -1.49
CA PRO A 88 1.93 3.79 -2.23
C PRO A 88 1.36 5.20 -2.00
N GLY A 89 0.56 5.67 -2.96
CA GLY A 89 -0.06 6.99 -2.88
C GLY A 89 0.78 8.13 -3.43
N ILE A 90 2.01 7.83 -3.86
CA ILE A 90 2.89 8.82 -4.52
C ILE A 90 2.99 8.44 -5.99
N SER A 91 2.39 9.26 -6.86
CA SER A 91 2.36 9.03 -8.32
C SER A 91 1.77 7.69 -8.72
N ASP A 92 0.81 7.19 -7.95
CA ASP A 92 0.09 5.97 -8.25
C ASP A 92 -1.41 6.11 -7.89
N PRO A 93 -2.26 5.15 -8.26
CA PRO A 93 -3.72 5.29 -8.12
C PRO A 93 -4.26 5.11 -6.70
N GLY A 94 -3.43 5.03 -5.67
CA GLY A 94 -3.90 4.83 -4.30
C GLY A 94 -4.52 6.06 -3.63
N GLU A 95 -4.33 7.26 -4.17
CA GLU A 95 -4.75 8.51 -3.55
C GLU A 95 -6.27 8.58 -3.31
N ARG A 96 -7.07 8.15 -4.27
CA ARG A 96 -8.53 8.17 -4.14
C ARG A 96 -9.02 7.23 -3.06
N LEU A 97 -8.39 6.07 -2.92
CA LEU A 97 -8.73 5.11 -1.87
C LEU A 97 -8.47 5.71 -0.49
N VAL A 98 -7.31 6.34 -0.29
CA VAL A 98 -6.98 6.99 0.97
C VAL A 98 -8.02 8.07 1.29
N LYS A 99 -8.34 8.90 0.31
CA LYS A 99 -9.33 9.97 0.47
C LYS A 99 -10.71 9.43 0.82
N ALA A 100 -11.15 8.38 0.13
CA ALA A 100 -12.44 7.74 0.39
C ALA A 100 -12.48 7.14 1.79
N ALA A 101 -11.42 6.49 2.24
CA ALA A 101 -11.32 5.92 3.58
C ALA A 101 -11.39 7.00 4.66
N LEU A 102 -10.65 8.08 4.49
CA LEU A 102 -10.67 9.21 5.43
C LEU A 102 -12.05 9.85 5.50
N ASN A 103 -12.72 10.03 4.36
CA ASN A 103 -14.06 10.60 4.31
C ASN A 103 -15.10 9.69 5.00
N ALA A 104 -14.88 8.40 5.02
CA ALA A 104 -15.73 7.43 5.69
C ALA A 104 -15.41 7.27 7.19
N GLY A 105 -14.47 8.04 7.73
CA GLY A 105 -14.07 7.95 9.13
C GLY A 105 -13.21 6.75 9.46
N ILE A 106 -12.60 6.11 8.46
CA ILE A 106 -11.76 4.93 8.63
C ILE A 106 -10.35 5.37 9.04
N ASN A 107 -9.76 4.63 9.98
CA ASN A 107 -8.38 4.85 10.39
C ASN A 107 -7.42 4.45 9.27
N VAL A 108 -6.58 5.39 8.85
CA VAL A 108 -5.54 5.17 7.84
C VAL A 108 -4.18 5.27 8.52
N SER A 109 -3.36 4.24 8.34
CA SER A 109 -2.01 4.16 8.89
C SER A 109 -1.02 3.96 7.75
N ALA A 110 0.23 4.33 7.97
CA ALA A 110 1.29 4.13 6.99
C ALA A 110 2.52 3.54 7.66
N ILE A 111 3.17 2.60 7.01
CA ILE A 111 4.43 2.04 7.45
C ILE A 111 5.51 2.61 6.55
N PRO A 112 6.44 3.42 7.10
CA PRO A 112 7.50 4.02 6.30
C PRO A 112 8.45 2.96 5.76
N GLY A 113 9.04 3.26 4.61
CA GLY A 113 9.97 2.36 3.95
C GLY A 113 10.53 2.97 2.68
N PRO A 114 10.89 2.15 1.68
CA PRO A 114 11.51 2.63 0.46
C PRO A 114 10.65 3.66 -0.29
N SER A 115 11.30 4.72 -0.76
CA SER A 115 10.69 5.74 -1.62
C SER A 115 11.71 6.21 -2.65
N ALA A 116 11.45 5.92 -3.92
CA ALA A 116 12.33 6.34 -5.00
C ALA A 116 12.42 7.86 -5.10
N LEU A 117 11.31 8.56 -4.85
CA LEU A 117 11.27 10.03 -4.88
C LEU A 117 12.19 10.62 -3.85
N THR A 118 12.08 10.17 -2.60
CA THR A 118 12.91 10.65 -1.49
C THR A 118 14.39 10.31 -1.73
N MET A 119 14.68 9.11 -2.18
CA MET A 119 16.06 8.69 -2.47
C MET A 119 16.66 9.50 -3.59
N ALA A 120 15.92 9.71 -4.68
CA ALA A 120 16.40 10.52 -5.80
C ALA A 120 16.66 11.97 -5.37
N LEU A 121 15.79 12.55 -4.55
CA LEU A 121 15.94 13.92 -4.05
C LEU A 121 17.22 14.05 -3.22
N VAL A 122 17.45 13.14 -2.27
CA VAL A 122 18.63 13.17 -1.42
C VAL A 122 19.91 12.97 -2.22
N MET A 123 19.92 12.01 -3.16
CA MET A 123 21.09 11.71 -4.00
C MET A 123 21.41 12.80 -5.01
N SER A 124 20.44 13.62 -5.37
CA SER A 124 20.65 14.71 -6.34
C SER A 124 21.52 15.85 -5.80
N GLY A 125 21.62 15.99 -4.48
CA GLY A 125 22.32 17.11 -3.86
C GLY A 125 21.57 18.44 -3.95
N LEU A 126 20.32 18.43 -4.41
CA LEU A 126 19.49 19.62 -4.48
C LEU A 126 18.96 20.00 -3.08
N PRO A 127 18.55 21.27 -2.87
CA PRO A 127 17.96 21.67 -1.59
C PRO A 127 16.73 20.84 -1.25
N THR A 128 16.66 20.35 -0.01
CA THR A 128 15.59 19.45 0.44
C THR A 128 14.66 20.10 1.47
N ALA A 129 14.85 21.38 1.79
CA ALA A 129 14.02 22.09 2.77
C ALA A 129 12.56 22.23 2.31
N ARG A 130 12.33 22.21 1.00
CA ARG A 130 11.00 22.26 0.40
C ARG A 130 10.93 21.30 -0.80
N PHE A 131 9.94 20.46 -0.80
CA PHE A 131 9.68 19.55 -1.92
C PHE A 131 8.25 19.04 -1.90
#